data_4925242540ba9df65a461447413e3dfa
#
_entry.id   4925242540ba9df65a461447413e3dfa
#
_cell.length_a   1.000
_cell.length_b   1.000
_cell.length_c   1.000
_cell.angle_alpha   90.00
_cell.angle_beta   90.00
_cell.angle_gamma   90.00
#
_symmetry.space_group_name_H-M   'P 1'
#
loop_
_entity.id
_entity.type
_entity.pdbx_description
1 polymer ?
#
loop_
_entity_poly.entity_id
_entity_poly.type
_entity_poly.pdbx_seq_one_letter_code
_entity_poly.pdbx_strand_id
1 'polypeptide(L)'
;MTNEHYDIIIIGTGAGGGTLARKLAGSGKKILLLERGGFLKREKENWDPEEVFHKERYHSKDTWYDKDDRSFQPGSHYFVGGATKMYGAALFRLRERDFETVQHEDGISPEWPLKYDVFEPYYCDAEEMYMVHGDRSEDPTEPPASRPYPFPAVSHEPRIQEIADQLKAEGLHPAHAPTAIMLDEQNAAKSPCIRCDTCDGYPCLVHAKCDAEVIGVRPALEHENVSIMTGAMVTKLVTNEAGTSVTEVVVEHEDHTHSLKSDIVVLSAGAANSAKILLASANEKHPNGLANGSDQVGRNYTFHNSQAVVALSKSINATKFQKTLTVNDFYWGWDDYEYPIGNIQMVGKSMGPMFAGDAPSFAPGWTLEMMAKHAVDFWLTTEDWPDPNNRVTLGKDGNVKLSYTFNNQKSTKQMNKHLKRMLECMDCHVHLIPNNLYLTKTIPVAGVGHQAGTCRFGDDPSTSVLDLNCKAHELDNLYVVDSSFFPSIAAVNPSLTIMANALRVGDHLIERMGA
;
A
#
# COMPACT_ATOMS: atom_id res chain seq x y z
N MET A 1 -15.31 -20.04 25.84
CA MET A 1 -14.26 -20.53 24.96
C MET A 1 -13.00 -20.81 25.77
N THR A 2 -12.28 -21.85 25.39
CA THR A 2 -11.12 -22.41 26.07
C THR A 2 -10.02 -21.36 26.25
N ASN A 3 -9.31 -21.46 27.38
CA ASN A 3 -8.06 -20.74 27.73
C ASN A 3 -6.95 -21.10 26.72
N GLU A 4 -7.19 -20.88 25.42
CA GLU A 4 -6.27 -21.25 24.35
C GLU A 4 -5.14 -20.24 24.29
N HIS A 5 -3.91 -20.72 24.36
CA HIS A 5 -2.69 -19.93 24.29
C HIS A 5 -2.02 -20.13 22.93
N TYR A 6 -1.49 -19.06 22.37
CA TYR A 6 -0.76 -19.05 21.09
C TYR A 6 0.68 -18.60 21.33
N ASP A 7 1.62 -19.08 20.53
CA ASP A 7 2.97 -18.55 20.54
C ASP A 7 2.98 -17.14 19.93
N ILE A 8 2.19 -16.93 18.86
CA ILE A 8 2.04 -15.65 18.19
C ILE A 8 0.58 -15.38 17.81
N ILE A 9 0.13 -14.14 18.06
CA ILE A 9 -1.08 -13.57 17.45
C ILE A 9 -0.67 -12.46 16.48
N ILE A 10 -1.09 -12.58 15.20
CA ILE A 10 -0.90 -11.56 14.17
C ILE A 10 -2.25 -10.89 13.89
N ILE A 11 -2.33 -9.58 14.10
CA ILE A 11 -3.55 -8.76 13.98
C ILE A 11 -3.54 -8.03 12.64
N GLY A 12 -4.38 -8.49 11.71
CA GLY A 12 -4.43 -8.03 10.32
C GLY A 12 -3.67 -8.95 9.36
N THR A 13 -4.22 -9.12 8.17
CA THR A 13 -3.74 -10.06 7.14
C THR A 13 -3.33 -9.39 5.83
N GLY A 14 -3.07 -8.07 5.87
CA GLY A 14 -2.59 -7.31 4.72
C GLY A 14 -1.14 -7.66 4.32
N ALA A 15 -0.49 -6.75 3.58
CA ALA A 15 0.87 -6.95 3.05
C ALA A 15 1.88 -7.40 4.12
N GLY A 16 1.86 -6.80 5.31
CA GLY A 16 2.75 -7.18 6.41
C GLY A 16 2.34 -8.49 7.06
N GLY A 17 1.12 -8.57 7.60
CA GLY A 17 0.67 -9.74 8.36
C GLY A 17 0.55 -11.01 7.54
N GLY A 18 0.08 -10.93 6.28
CA GLY A 18 0.01 -12.08 5.38
C GLY A 18 1.39 -12.62 4.99
N THR A 19 2.34 -11.72 4.71
CA THR A 19 3.74 -12.10 4.41
C THR A 19 4.41 -12.73 5.63
N LEU A 20 4.24 -12.10 6.81
CA LEU A 20 4.80 -12.60 8.05
C LEU A 20 4.22 -13.98 8.42
N ALA A 21 2.91 -14.17 8.26
CA ALA A 21 2.26 -15.45 8.50
C ALA A 21 2.88 -16.57 7.66
N ARG A 22 3.10 -16.33 6.37
CA ARG A 22 3.76 -17.29 5.47
C ARG A 22 5.21 -17.57 5.89
N LYS A 23 5.96 -16.53 6.27
CA LYS A 23 7.36 -16.65 6.73
C LYS A 23 7.45 -17.53 8.00
N LEU A 24 6.52 -17.36 8.93
CA LEU A 24 6.51 -18.05 10.21
C LEU A 24 5.85 -19.42 10.18
N ALA A 25 5.06 -19.75 9.15
CA ALA A 25 4.26 -20.98 9.10
C ALA A 25 5.08 -22.26 9.29
N GLY A 26 6.30 -22.31 8.73
CA GLY A 26 7.23 -23.45 8.87
C GLY A 26 7.93 -23.56 10.23
N SER A 27 7.74 -22.63 11.15
CA SER A 27 8.41 -22.61 12.46
C SER A 27 7.88 -23.66 13.45
N GLY A 28 6.72 -24.26 13.18
CA GLY A 28 6.02 -25.16 14.11
C GLY A 28 5.38 -24.45 15.30
N LYS A 29 5.52 -23.12 15.44
CA LYS A 29 4.89 -22.33 16.50
C LYS A 29 3.40 -22.16 16.22
N LYS A 30 2.58 -22.14 17.27
CA LYS A 30 1.13 -22.00 17.16
C LYS A 30 0.76 -20.55 16.86
N ILE A 31 0.26 -20.29 15.65
CA ILE A 31 -0.01 -18.94 15.10
C ILE A 31 -1.50 -18.75 14.92
N LEU A 32 -2.02 -17.63 15.43
CA LEU A 32 -3.38 -17.16 15.15
C LEU A 32 -3.33 -15.86 14.35
N LEU A 33 -4.02 -15.86 13.21
CA LEU A 33 -4.32 -14.65 12.44
C LEU A 33 -5.68 -14.11 12.87
N LEU A 34 -5.76 -12.83 13.21
CA LEU A 34 -7.00 -12.11 13.49
C LEU A 34 -7.28 -11.13 12.34
N GLU A 35 -8.40 -11.31 11.66
CA GLU A 35 -8.81 -10.42 10.58
C GLU A 35 -10.25 -9.94 10.81
N ARG A 36 -10.44 -8.62 10.82
CA ARG A 36 -11.77 -8.03 11.04
C ARG A 36 -12.75 -8.27 9.89
N GLY A 37 -12.24 -8.42 8.67
CA GLY A 37 -13.03 -8.79 7.50
C GLY A 37 -13.12 -10.29 7.29
N GLY A 38 -13.85 -10.69 6.25
CA GLY A 38 -13.91 -12.07 5.78
C GLY A 38 -13.07 -12.30 4.54
N PHE A 39 -13.05 -13.52 4.03
CA PHE A 39 -12.56 -13.80 2.69
C PHE A 39 -13.46 -13.10 1.67
N LEU A 40 -12.85 -12.39 0.73
CA LEU A 40 -13.57 -11.72 -0.32
C LEU A 40 -14.20 -12.76 -1.26
N LYS A 41 -15.51 -12.69 -1.46
CA LYS A 41 -16.25 -13.65 -2.30
C LYS A 41 -15.84 -13.49 -3.76
N ARG A 42 -15.74 -14.60 -4.47
CA ARG A 42 -15.61 -14.64 -5.93
C ARG A 42 -16.99 -14.53 -6.56
N GLU A 43 -17.32 -13.37 -7.05
CA GLU A 43 -18.63 -13.06 -7.63
C GLU A 43 -18.46 -12.17 -8.87
N LYS A 44 -19.44 -12.14 -9.77
CA LYS A 44 -19.34 -11.34 -11.01
C LYS A 44 -19.17 -9.84 -10.73
N GLU A 45 -19.66 -9.38 -9.60
CA GLU A 45 -19.57 -8.01 -9.11
C GLU A 45 -18.12 -7.57 -8.87
N ASN A 46 -17.17 -8.51 -8.70
CA ASN A 46 -15.74 -8.20 -8.56
C ASN A 46 -15.18 -7.47 -9.79
N TRP A 47 -15.74 -7.69 -10.96
CA TRP A 47 -15.31 -7.11 -12.23
C TRP A 47 -16.34 -6.16 -12.84
N ASP A 48 -17.32 -5.74 -12.07
CA ASP A 48 -18.31 -4.75 -12.47
C ASP A 48 -17.89 -3.35 -11.98
N PRO A 49 -17.51 -2.41 -12.88
CA PRO A 49 -17.07 -1.07 -12.49
C PRO A 49 -18.15 -0.26 -11.77
N GLU A 50 -19.43 -0.52 -12.04
CA GLU A 50 -20.55 0.11 -11.33
C GLU A 50 -20.59 -0.32 -9.86
N GLU A 51 -20.42 -1.64 -9.59
CA GLU A 51 -20.40 -2.18 -8.23
C GLU A 51 -19.17 -1.74 -7.45
N VAL A 52 -17.99 -1.72 -8.11
CA VAL A 52 -16.71 -1.44 -7.46
C VAL A 52 -16.51 0.04 -7.16
N PHE A 53 -16.72 0.92 -8.16
CA PHE A 53 -16.35 2.34 -8.04
C PHE A 53 -17.53 3.27 -7.78
N HIS A 54 -18.73 2.93 -8.24
CA HIS A 54 -19.89 3.80 -8.06
C HIS A 54 -20.71 3.43 -6.81
N LYS A 55 -21.02 2.15 -6.63
CA LYS A 55 -21.71 1.65 -5.44
C LYS A 55 -20.77 1.36 -4.26
N GLU A 56 -19.46 1.45 -4.48
CA GLU A 56 -18.45 1.24 -3.43
C GLU A 56 -18.66 -0.05 -2.62
N ARG A 57 -19.06 -1.15 -3.32
CA ARG A 57 -19.46 -2.43 -2.71
C ARG A 57 -18.42 -2.99 -1.74
N TYR A 58 -17.14 -2.79 -2.06
CA TYR A 58 -16.01 -3.34 -1.30
C TYR A 58 -15.32 -2.32 -0.41
N HIS A 59 -15.83 -1.09 -0.34
CA HIS A 59 -15.30 -0.04 0.51
C HIS A 59 -15.62 -0.28 1.99
N SER A 60 -14.73 0.23 2.85
CA SER A 60 -14.97 0.26 4.29
C SER A 60 -16.26 1.01 4.64
N LYS A 61 -16.97 0.50 5.65
CA LYS A 61 -18.12 1.20 6.25
C LYS A 61 -17.73 2.00 7.48
N ASP A 62 -16.45 2.04 7.84
CA ASP A 62 -15.97 2.83 8.97
C ASP A 62 -16.18 4.33 8.73
N THR A 63 -16.43 5.04 9.80
CA THR A 63 -16.45 6.49 9.81
C THR A 63 -15.17 7.01 10.46
N TRP A 64 -14.41 7.79 9.72
CA TRP A 64 -13.28 8.57 10.23
C TRP A 64 -13.64 10.05 10.24
N TYR A 65 -12.85 10.84 10.95
CA TYR A 65 -13.02 12.29 11.02
C TYR A 65 -11.75 12.99 10.54
N ASP A 66 -11.92 14.10 9.83
CA ASP A 66 -10.81 14.99 9.49
C ASP A 66 -10.47 15.94 10.66
N LYS A 67 -9.49 16.82 10.46
CA LYS A 67 -9.07 17.81 11.48
C LYS A 67 -10.20 18.77 11.90
N ASP A 68 -11.19 18.99 11.05
CA ASP A 68 -12.33 19.88 11.25
C ASP A 68 -13.58 19.13 11.78
N ASP A 69 -13.40 17.87 12.24
CA ASP A 69 -14.46 16.96 12.71
C ASP A 69 -15.52 16.60 11.65
N ARG A 70 -15.19 16.71 10.35
CA ARG A 70 -16.06 16.25 9.27
C ARG A 70 -15.84 14.76 9.06
N SER A 71 -16.94 14.02 8.98
CA SER A 71 -16.89 12.58 8.75
C SER A 71 -16.57 12.23 7.30
N PHE A 72 -15.79 11.14 7.10
CA PHE A 72 -15.53 10.53 5.81
C PHE A 72 -15.33 9.02 5.95
N GLN A 73 -15.49 8.28 4.85
CA GLN A 73 -15.13 6.88 4.79
C GLN A 73 -13.69 6.75 4.31
N PRO A 74 -12.83 5.97 5.01
CA PRO A 74 -11.43 5.80 4.61
C PRO A 74 -11.27 4.91 3.38
N GLY A 75 -10.25 5.15 2.56
CA GLY A 75 -9.82 4.29 1.45
C GLY A 75 -9.20 2.97 1.91
N SER A 76 -9.82 2.31 2.89
CA SER A 76 -9.37 1.06 3.48
C SER A 76 -10.30 -0.09 3.12
N HIS A 77 -9.73 -1.28 2.97
CA HIS A 77 -10.48 -2.49 2.63
C HIS A 77 -10.21 -3.58 3.68
N TYR A 78 -11.26 -4.07 4.31
CA TYR A 78 -11.18 -5.06 5.38
C TYR A 78 -11.61 -6.44 4.87
N PHE A 79 -10.63 -7.14 4.34
CA PHE A 79 -10.75 -8.52 3.86
C PHE A 79 -9.48 -9.27 4.23
N VAL A 80 -9.52 -10.60 4.22
CA VAL A 80 -8.30 -11.40 4.25
C VAL A 80 -7.44 -10.98 3.05
N GLY A 81 -6.20 -10.55 3.32
CA GLY A 81 -5.32 -9.91 2.34
C GLY A 81 -5.32 -8.37 2.41
N GLY A 82 -6.22 -7.75 3.17
CA GLY A 82 -6.28 -6.30 3.39
C GLY A 82 -6.41 -5.51 2.09
N ALA A 83 -5.79 -4.33 2.05
CA ALA A 83 -5.80 -3.43 0.88
C ALA A 83 -5.16 -4.06 -0.37
N THR A 84 -4.31 -5.10 -0.25
CA THR A 84 -3.72 -5.78 -1.42
C THR A 84 -4.76 -6.50 -2.28
N LYS A 85 -5.96 -6.74 -1.78
CA LYS A 85 -7.07 -7.27 -2.59
C LYS A 85 -7.44 -6.34 -3.74
N MET A 86 -7.32 -5.02 -3.53
CA MET A 86 -7.73 -3.96 -4.46
C MET A 86 -6.54 -3.30 -5.17
N TYR A 87 -5.29 -3.51 -4.70
CA TYR A 87 -4.11 -2.83 -5.26
C TYR A 87 -3.83 -3.21 -6.73
N GLY A 88 -3.03 -2.40 -7.39
CA GLY A 88 -2.60 -2.65 -8.76
C GLY A 88 -1.47 -3.67 -8.89
N ALA A 89 -0.99 -4.27 -7.81
CA ALA A 89 0.15 -5.18 -7.79
C ALA A 89 1.45 -4.60 -8.37
N ALA A 90 1.59 -3.27 -8.42
CA ALA A 90 2.84 -2.61 -8.75
C ALA A 90 3.76 -2.64 -7.52
N LEU A 91 4.87 -3.37 -7.61
CA LEU A 91 5.77 -3.65 -6.50
C LEU A 91 7.17 -3.07 -6.76
N PHE A 92 7.29 -1.76 -6.60
CA PHE A 92 8.56 -1.04 -6.70
C PHE A 92 9.37 -1.16 -5.41
N ARG A 93 10.70 -1.24 -5.53
CA ARG A 93 11.62 -0.98 -4.42
C ARG A 93 11.66 0.51 -4.15
N LEU A 94 11.84 0.91 -2.90
CA LEU A 94 12.39 2.24 -2.59
C LEU A 94 13.79 2.31 -3.19
N ARG A 95 14.18 3.50 -3.68
CA ARG A 95 15.51 3.71 -4.24
C ARG A 95 16.54 3.75 -3.11
N GLU A 96 17.78 3.38 -3.37
CA GLU A 96 18.84 3.41 -2.35
C GLU A 96 18.92 4.77 -1.64
N ARG A 97 18.78 5.85 -2.40
CA ARG A 97 18.80 7.22 -1.91
C ARG A 97 17.57 7.60 -1.07
N ASP A 98 16.45 6.89 -1.19
CA ASP A 98 15.27 7.09 -0.33
C ASP A 98 15.52 6.71 1.13
N PHE A 99 16.58 5.94 1.40
CA PHE A 99 17.02 5.58 2.75
C PHE A 99 17.94 6.62 3.38
N GLU A 100 18.30 7.68 2.66
CA GLU A 100 19.10 8.79 3.12
C GLU A 100 18.22 9.99 3.48
N THR A 101 18.82 11.05 4.01
CA THR A 101 18.14 12.35 4.15
C THR A 101 17.91 12.93 2.75
N VAL A 102 16.66 13.12 2.37
CA VAL A 102 16.29 13.68 1.07
C VAL A 102 15.80 15.12 1.24
N GLN A 103 16.54 16.06 0.62
CA GLN A 103 16.16 17.47 0.59
C GLN A 103 15.13 17.73 -0.50
N HIS A 104 13.98 18.29 -0.12
CA HIS A 104 12.98 18.85 -1.01
C HIS A 104 13.07 20.39 -1.02
N GLU A 105 12.37 21.05 -1.91
CA GLU A 105 12.45 22.52 -2.02
C GLU A 105 11.99 23.25 -0.75
N ASP A 106 11.01 22.70 -0.04
CA ASP A 106 10.40 23.29 1.15
C ASP A 106 10.22 22.30 2.32
N GLY A 107 10.97 21.19 2.32
CA GLY A 107 10.96 20.21 3.39
C GLY A 107 12.08 19.17 3.28
N ILE A 108 12.08 18.22 4.20
CA ILE A 108 13.09 17.16 4.28
C ILE A 108 12.40 15.84 4.61
N SER A 109 12.72 14.80 3.84
CA SER A 109 12.45 13.42 4.25
C SER A 109 13.62 12.90 5.07
N PRO A 110 13.36 12.38 6.28
CA PRO A 110 14.43 11.94 7.17
C PRO A 110 15.10 10.67 6.67
N GLU A 111 16.34 10.51 7.05
CA GLU A 111 17.11 9.28 6.89
C GLU A 111 16.43 8.09 7.57
N TRP A 112 16.49 6.93 6.95
CA TRP A 112 16.09 5.66 7.56
C TRP A 112 17.18 5.18 8.52
N PRO A 113 16.83 4.60 9.69
CA PRO A 113 17.82 4.09 10.64
C PRO A 113 18.54 2.84 10.14
N LEU A 114 17.95 2.11 9.19
CA LEU A 114 18.57 1.02 8.45
C LEU A 114 18.72 1.41 6.99
N LYS A 115 19.85 1.06 6.39
CA LYS A 115 20.18 1.39 5.00
C LYS A 115 19.60 0.39 4.01
N TYR A 116 19.62 0.76 2.73
CA TYR A 116 19.10 -0.06 1.64
C TYR A 116 19.71 -1.47 1.60
N ASP A 117 20.99 -1.63 1.86
CA ASP A 117 21.71 -2.91 1.86
C ASP A 117 21.14 -3.92 2.87
N VAL A 118 20.58 -3.45 3.99
CA VAL A 118 19.88 -4.31 4.95
C VAL A 118 18.55 -4.83 4.37
N PHE A 119 17.86 -4.03 3.56
CA PHE A 119 16.58 -4.38 2.96
C PHE A 119 16.74 -5.14 1.63
N GLU A 120 17.85 -4.97 0.93
CA GLU A 120 18.06 -5.51 -0.41
C GLU A 120 17.82 -7.03 -0.51
N PRO A 121 18.38 -7.90 0.34
CA PRO A 121 18.11 -9.33 0.28
C PRO A 121 16.63 -9.67 0.51
N TYR A 122 15.96 -8.93 1.40
CA TYR A 122 14.54 -9.12 1.67
C TYR A 122 13.65 -8.59 0.55
N TYR A 123 14.08 -7.57 -0.19
CA TYR A 123 13.42 -7.17 -1.42
C TYR A 123 13.47 -8.30 -2.45
N CYS A 124 14.63 -8.91 -2.65
CA CYS A 124 14.76 -10.07 -3.54
C CYS A 124 13.85 -11.23 -3.13
N ASP A 125 13.79 -11.55 -1.84
CA ASP A 125 12.94 -12.62 -1.31
C ASP A 125 11.44 -12.30 -1.46
N ALA A 126 11.04 -11.04 -1.24
CA ALA A 126 9.67 -10.59 -1.43
C ALA A 126 9.28 -10.62 -2.93
N GLU A 127 10.14 -10.19 -3.82
CA GLU A 127 9.93 -10.26 -5.28
C GLU A 127 9.74 -11.71 -5.74
N GLU A 128 10.56 -12.64 -5.25
CA GLU A 128 10.42 -14.07 -5.53
C GLU A 128 9.11 -14.62 -4.97
N MET A 129 8.80 -14.33 -3.71
CA MET A 129 7.58 -14.79 -3.04
C MET A 129 6.32 -14.30 -3.77
N TYR A 130 6.30 -13.05 -4.22
CA TYR A 130 5.16 -12.41 -4.86
C TYR A 130 5.21 -12.46 -6.39
N MET A 131 6.12 -13.25 -6.96
CA MET A 131 6.22 -13.53 -8.40
C MET A 131 6.29 -12.23 -9.23
N VAL A 132 7.19 -11.32 -8.88
CA VAL A 132 7.30 -10.01 -9.53
C VAL A 132 7.92 -10.15 -10.91
N HIS A 133 7.23 -9.61 -11.91
CA HIS A 133 7.69 -9.45 -13.28
C HIS A 133 8.38 -8.09 -13.44
N GLY A 134 9.52 -8.02 -14.13
CA GLY A 134 10.20 -6.76 -14.40
C GLY A 134 11.50 -6.92 -15.19
N ASP A 135 12.10 -5.78 -15.55
CA ASP A 135 13.45 -5.69 -16.13
C ASP A 135 14.21 -4.54 -15.44
N ARG A 136 15.32 -4.87 -14.75
CA ARG A 136 16.09 -3.87 -13.99
C ARG A 136 16.92 -2.93 -14.86
N SER A 137 17.08 -3.26 -16.13
CA SER A 137 17.97 -2.51 -17.04
C SER A 137 17.32 -1.24 -17.63
N GLU A 138 16.02 -1.08 -17.46
CA GLU A 138 15.25 -0.06 -18.16
C GLU A 138 15.05 1.24 -17.34
N ASP A 139 14.84 1.12 -16.03
CA ASP A 139 14.59 2.29 -15.14
C ASP A 139 15.93 2.90 -14.70
N PRO A 140 16.22 4.17 -15.05
CA PRO A 140 17.48 4.82 -14.66
C PRO A 140 17.63 5.02 -13.15
N THR A 141 16.55 4.86 -12.39
CA THR A 141 16.53 5.00 -10.93
C THR A 141 16.45 3.67 -10.21
N GLU A 142 16.44 2.54 -10.94
CA GLU A 142 16.37 1.21 -10.33
C GLU A 142 17.52 1.02 -9.34
N PRO A 143 17.26 0.64 -8.09
CA PRO A 143 18.31 0.46 -7.10
C PRO A 143 19.11 -0.81 -7.35
N PRO A 144 20.37 -0.90 -6.85
CA PRO A 144 21.18 -2.10 -6.97
C PRO A 144 20.46 -3.34 -6.46
N ALA A 145 20.62 -4.47 -7.14
CA ALA A 145 20.04 -5.74 -6.74
C ALA A 145 21.00 -6.90 -6.97
N SER A 146 21.07 -7.81 -5.99
CA SER A 146 21.91 -9.02 -6.07
C SER A 146 21.30 -10.11 -6.96
N ARG A 147 19.99 -10.02 -7.26
CA ARG A 147 19.24 -10.96 -8.12
C ARG A 147 18.41 -10.20 -9.17
N PRO A 148 18.24 -10.77 -10.38
CA PRO A 148 17.25 -10.25 -11.34
C PRO A 148 15.83 -10.37 -10.78
N TYR A 149 14.86 -9.74 -11.44
CA TYR A 149 13.46 -10.08 -11.19
C TYR A 149 13.22 -11.57 -11.49
N PRO A 150 12.39 -12.27 -10.69
CA PRO A 150 12.15 -13.72 -10.86
C PRO A 150 11.42 -14.06 -12.16
N PHE A 151 10.68 -13.11 -12.74
CA PHE A 151 9.95 -13.29 -13.99
C PHE A 151 10.24 -12.15 -14.96
N PRO A 152 10.23 -12.43 -16.29
CA PRO A 152 10.44 -11.39 -17.29
C PRO A 152 9.37 -10.32 -17.22
N ALA A 153 9.70 -9.11 -17.66
CA ALA A 153 8.76 -8.00 -17.72
C ALA A 153 7.48 -8.37 -18.50
N VAL A 154 6.35 -7.85 -18.05
CA VAL A 154 5.06 -8.03 -18.73
C VAL A 154 5.05 -7.24 -20.03
N SER A 155 4.91 -7.90 -21.17
CA SER A 155 4.97 -7.25 -22.48
C SER A 155 3.92 -6.14 -22.63
N HIS A 156 4.33 -5.02 -23.24
CA HIS A 156 3.41 -3.96 -23.62
C HIS A 156 2.44 -4.42 -24.70
N GLU A 157 1.15 -4.07 -24.57
CA GLU A 157 0.23 -4.18 -25.71
C GLU A 157 0.54 -3.11 -26.77
N PRO A 158 0.12 -3.28 -28.04
CA PRO A 158 0.62 -2.46 -29.15
C PRO A 158 0.58 -0.95 -28.93
N ARG A 159 -0.51 -0.41 -28.35
CA ARG A 159 -0.60 1.03 -28.09
C ARG A 159 0.36 1.50 -27.00
N ILE A 160 0.59 0.69 -25.97
CA ILE A 160 1.54 1.03 -24.90
C ILE A 160 2.98 0.93 -25.42
N GLN A 161 3.28 -0.05 -26.26
CA GLN A 161 4.57 -0.14 -26.93
C GLN A 161 4.83 1.10 -27.80
N GLU A 162 3.84 1.54 -28.58
CA GLU A 162 3.93 2.75 -29.40
C GLU A 162 4.22 4.00 -28.53
N ILE A 163 3.55 4.13 -27.39
CA ILE A 163 3.80 5.19 -26.42
C ILE A 163 5.24 5.11 -25.86
N ALA A 164 5.70 3.92 -25.48
CA ALA A 164 7.07 3.72 -25.01
C ALA A 164 8.09 4.14 -26.07
N ASP A 165 7.88 3.76 -27.34
CA ASP A 165 8.76 4.12 -28.44
C ASP A 165 8.77 5.63 -28.70
N GLN A 166 7.62 6.30 -28.60
CA GLN A 166 7.49 7.75 -28.71
C GLN A 166 8.26 8.47 -27.59
N LEU A 167 8.13 8.02 -26.34
CA LEU A 167 8.87 8.58 -25.20
C LEU A 167 10.39 8.35 -25.32
N LYS A 168 10.81 7.16 -25.79
CA LYS A 168 12.24 6.89 -26.07
C LYS A 168 12.81 7.83 -27.14
N ALA A 169 12.02 8.15 -28.17
CA ALA A 169 12.44 9.10 -29.22
C ALA A 169 12.68 10.52 -28.68
N GLU A 170 12.03 10.90 -27.59
CA GLU A 170 12.22 12.17 -26.89
C GLU A 170 13.33 12.12 -25.80
N GLY A 171 14.05 10.99 -25.72
CA GLY A 171 15.18 10.81 -24.79
C GLY A 171 14.79 10.43 -23.38
N LEU A 172 13.55 9.97 -23.14
CA LEU A 172 13.11 9.43 -21.87
C LEU A 172 13.36 7.91 -21.81
N HIS A 173 13.31 7.34 -20.61
CA HIS A 173 13.54 5.93 -20.33
C HIS A 173 12.25 5.25 -19.81
N PRO A 174 11.23 5.08 -20.67
CA PRO A 174 10.05 4.32 -20.27
C PRO A 174 10.44 2.87 -19.96
N ALA A 175 10.10 2.42 -18.77
CA ALA A 175 10.43 1.11 -18.26
C ALA A 175 9.16 0.27 -18.04
N HIS A 176 9.32 -1.05 -17.96
CA HIS A 176 8.24 -1.92 -17.53
C HIS A 176 8.00 -1.76 -16.01
N ALA A 177 6.76 -1.45 -15.63
CA ALA A 177 6.39 -1.37 -14.23
C ALA A 177 6.49 -2.76 -13.56
N PRO A 178 7.23 -2.91 -12.44
CA PRO A 178 7.34 -4.18 -11.76
C PRO A 178 5.97 -4.63 -11.24
N THR A 179 5.49 -5.78 -11.74
CA THR A 179 4.09 -6.21 -11.53
C THR A 179 4.01 -7.62 -10.98
N ALA A 180 3.31 -7.80 -9.85
CA ALA A 180 3.15 -9.07 -9.14
C ALA A 180 1.88 -9.81 -9.58
N ILE A 181 2.00 -10.68 -10.58
CA ILE A 181 0.89 -11.46 -11.16
C ILE A 181 1.37 -12.85 -11.59
N MET A 182 0.48 -13.83 -11.55
CA MET A 182 0.77 -15.19 -12.02
C MET A 182 0.57 -15.27 -13.54
N LEU A 183 1.48 -14.65 -14.29
CA LEU A 183 1.40 -14.58 -15.75
C LEU A 183 2.44 -15.51 -16.40
N ASP A 184 1.98 -16.30 -17.39
CA ASP A 184 2.82 -17.06 -18.30
C ASP A 184 2.49 -16.66 -19.75
N GLU A 185 3.25 -15.71 -20.29
CA GLU A 185 3.05 -15.24 -21.68
C GLU A 185 3.47 -16.27 -22.72
N GLN A 186 4.37 -17.21 -22.36
CA GLN A 186 4.82 -18.28 -23.27
C GLN A 186 3.75 -19.37 -23.40
N ASN A 187 2.90 -19.52 -22.38
CA ASN A 187 1.83 -20.53 -22.37
C ASN A 187 0.50 -19.93 -21.87
N ALA A 188 -0.04 -19.01 -22.63
CA ALA A 188 -1.27 -18.30 -22.28
C ALA A 188 -2.46 -19.23 -21.91
N ALA A 189 -2.51 -20.45 -22.47
CA ALA A 189 -3.55 -21.43 -22.15
C ALA A 189 -3.45 -22.00 -20.72
N LYS A 190 -2.27 -21.92 -20.09
CA LYS A 190 -2.01 -22.38 -18.72
C LYS A 190 -1.82 -21.22 -17.75
N SER A 191 -1.72 -19.99 -18.25
CA SER A 191 -1.52 -18.81 -17.43
C SER A 191 -2.73 -18.57 -16.51
N PRO A 192 -2.55 -18.47 -15.18
CA PRO A 192 -3.63 -18.06 -14.29
C PRO A 192 -4.10 -16.63 -14.56
N CYS A 193 -3.18 -15.70 -14.82
CA CYS A 193 -3.49 -14.33 -15.21
C CYS A 193 -3.88 -14.25 -16.69
N ILE A 194 -5.04 -13.67 -16.96
CA ILE A 194 -5.59 -13.52 -18.33
C ILE A 194 -5.43 -12.12 -18.89
N ARG A 195 -4.64 -11.24 -18.22
CA ARG A 195 -4.42 -9.85 -18.62
C ARG A 195 -5.75 -9.10 -18.89
N CYS A 196 -6.66 -9.15 -17.89
CA CYS A 196 -7.95 -8.47 -17.96
C CYS A 196 -7.79 -6.95 -17.76
N ASP A 197 -8.85 -6.21 -18.08
CA ASP A 197 -8.98 -4.76 -17.88
C ASP A 197 -9.45 -4.37 -16.46
N THR A 198 -9.64 -5.35 -15.57
CA THR A 198 -10.16 -5.20 -14.20
C THR A 198 -9.10 -5.57 -13.17
N CYS A 199 -7.89 -4.99 -13.24
CA CYS A 199 -6.79 -5.30 -12.33
C CYS A 199 -6.62 -4.27 -11.21
N ASP A 200 -6.47 -2.97 -11.54
CA ASP A 200 -6.29 -1.89 -10.56
C ASP A 200 -7.63 -1.47 -9.96
N GLY A 201 -7.70 -1.47 -8.63
CA GLY A 201 -8.92 -1.13 -7.90
C GLY A 201 -9.97 -2.24 -7.84
N TYR A 202 -9.77 -3.36 -8.52
CA TYR A 202 -10.70 -4.49 -8.52
C TYR A 202 -10.18 -5.70 -7.75
N PRO A 203 -11.06 -6.49 -7.10
CA PRO A 203 -10.71 -7.83 -6.64
C PRO A 203 -10.40 -8.75 -7.82
N CYS A 204 -9.35 -9.56 -7.73
CA CYS A 204 -9.03 -10.50 -8.80
C CYS A 204 -9.93 -11.74 -8.79
N LEU A 205 -10.85 -11.85 -9.75
CA LEU A 205 -11.80 -12.96 -9.83
C LEU A 205 -11.14 -14.32 -10.10
N VAL A 206 -9.97 -14.33 -10.75
CA VAL A 206 -9.23 -15.56 -11.08
C VAL A 206 -8.10 -15.87 -10.09
N HIS A 207 -7.93 -15.08 -9.01
CA HIS A 207 -6.87 -15.24 -8.01
C HIS A 207 -5.45 -15.30 -8.60
N ALA A 208 -5.21 -14.58 -9.67
CA ALA A 208 -3.92 -14.51 -10.33
C ALA A 208 -3.13 -13.21 -10.02
N LYS A 209 -3.74 -12.26 -9.31
CA LYS A 209 -3.04 -11.14 -8.70
C LYS A 209 -2.35 -11.66 -7.43
N CYS A 210 -1.05 -11.42 -7.29
CA CYS A 210 -0.27 -11.89 -6.15
C CYS A 210 -0.52 -10.99 -4.93
N ASP A 211 -1.72 -11.05 -4.37
CA ASP A 211 -2.08 -10.34 -3.15
C ASP A 211 -1.74 -11.14 -1.88
N ALA A 212 -1.79 -10.50 -0.71
CA ALA A 212 -1.40 -11.10 0.56
C ALA A 212 -2.28 -12.28 0.99
N GLU A 213 -3.55 -12.36 0.54
CA GLU A 213 -4.36 -13.56 0.75
C GLU A 213 -3.80 -14.74 -0.05
N VAL A 214 -3.64 -14.54 -1.38
CA VAL A 214 -3.27 -15.61 -2.32
C VAL A 214 -1.86 -16.11 -2.06
N ILE A 215 -0.91 -15.19 -1.84
CA ILE A 215 0.51 -15.52 -1.71
C ILE A 215 0.92 -15.76 -0.25
N GLY A 216 0.31 -15.05 0.69
CA GLY A 216 0.68 -15.11 2.11
C GLY A 216 -0.22 -16.04 2.92
N VAL A 217 -1.48 -15.62 3.13
CA VAL A 217 -2.37 -16.26 4.10
C VAL A 217 -2.76 -17.68 3.69
N ARG A 218 -3.17 -17.90 2.42
CA ARG A 218 -3.59 -19.25 1.99
C ARG A 218 -2.49 -20.30 2.14
N PRO A 219 -1.25 -20.04 1.67
CA PRO A 219 -0.16 -21.00 1.90
C PRO A 219 0.19 -21.16 3.39
N ALA A 220 0.08 -20.11 4.21
CA ALA A 220 0.31 -20.24 5.64
C ALA A 220 -0.71 -21.18 6.31
N LEU A 221 -1.98 -21.12 5.88
CA LEU A 221 -3.06 -21.98 6.40
C LEU A 221 -2.98 -23.45 5.97
N GLU A 222 -2.07 -23.81 5.06
CA GLU A 222 -1.77 -25.21 4.74
C GLU A 222 -0.97 -25.90 5.86
N HIS A 223 -0.40 -25.13 6.79
CA HIS A 223 0.31 -25.63 7.97
C HIS A 223 -0.65 -25.79 9.16
N GLU A 224 -0.64 -26.95 9.80
CA GLU A 224 -1.56 -27.31 10.91
C GLU A 224 -1.42 -26.38 12.14
N ASN A 225 -0.26 -25.75 12.32
CA ASN A 225 0.02 -24.82 13.42
C ASN A 225 -0.48 -23.39 13.18
N VAL A 226 -1.04 -23.09 12.00
CA VAL A 226 -1.57 -21.76 11.64
C VAL A 226 -3.09 -21.80 11.54
N SER A 227 -3.73 -20.86 12.21
CA SER A 227 -5.18 -20.70 12.17
C SER A 227 -5.57 -19.25 11.90
N ILE A 228 -6.79 -19.03 11.42
CA ILE A 228 -7.35 -17.68 11.19
C ILE A 228 -8.73 -17.57 11.84
N MET A 229 -8.98 -16.42 12.47
CA MET A 229 -10.31 -16.00 12.90
C MET A 229 -10.68 -14.75 12.08
N THR A 230 -11.69 -14.90 11.23
CA THR A 230 -12.25 -13.81 10.40
C THR A 230 -13.47 -13.19 11.08
N GLY A 231 -13.84 -11.94 10.73
CA GLY A 231 -14.88 -11.21 11.47
C GLY A 231 -14.43 -10.84 12.89
N ALA A 232 -13.12 -10.87 13.14
CA ALA A 232 -12.50 -10.69 14.45
C ALA A 232 -11.87 -9.30 14.57
N MET A 233 -12.57 -8.36 15.15
CA MET A 233 -12.11 -6.99 15.32
C MET A 233 -11.38 -6.84 16.66
N VAL A 234 -10.07 -6.63 16.61
CA VAL A 234 -9.29 -6.30 17.80
C VAL A 234 -9.58 -4.86 18.21
N THR A 235 -9.99 -4.67 19.46
CA THR A 235 -10.39 -3.38 20.01
C THR A 235 -9.40 -2.84 21.03
N LYS A 236 -8.68 -3.72 21.74
CA LYS A 236 -7.78 -3.34 22.82
C LYS A 236 -6.71 -4.40 23.07
N LEU A 237 -5.54 -3.96 23.53
CA LEU A 237 -4.47 -4.78 24.09
C LEU A 237 -4.39 -4.50 25.61
N VAL A 238 -4.29 -5.56 26.39
CA VAL A 238 -4.16 -5.47 27.85
C VAL A 238 -2.75 -5.85 28.27
N THR A 239 -2.15 -5.09 29.19
CA THR A 239 -0.80 -5.36 29.70
C THR A 239 -0.83 -6.08 31.04
N ASN A 240 0.33 -6.62 31.43
CA ASN A 240 0.58 -7.04 32.81
C ASN A 240 0.53 -5.82 33.77
N GLU A 241 0.52 -6.07 35.08
CA GLU A 241 0.50 -5.02 36.12
C GLU A 241 1.69 -4.05 36.03
N ALA A 242 2.84 -4.54 35.58
CA ALA A 242 4.05 -3.71 35.39
C ALA A 242 3.94 -2.79 34.15
N GLY A 243 3.05 -3.09 33.20
CA GLY A 243 2.92 -2.37 31.95
C GLY A 243 3.98 -2.72 30.91
N THR A 244 4.74 -3.80 31.09
CA THR A 244 5.91 -4.14 30.25
C THR A 244 5.62 -5.16 29.15
N SER A 245 4.49 -5.85 29.20
CA SER A 245 4.14 -6.88 28.20
C SER A 245 2.63 -6.95 27.99
N VAL A 246 2.22 -7.18 26.75
CA VAL A 246 0.82 -7.48 26.40
C VAL A 246 0.51 -8.91 26.87
N THR A 247 -0.54 -9.06 27.65
CA THR A 247 -1.00 -10.35 28.21
C THR A 247 -2.27 -10.83 27.55
N GLU A 248 -3.10 -9.91 27.01
CA GLU A 248 -4.38 -10.27 26.38
C GLU A 248 -4.66 -9.38 25.17
N VAL A 249 -5.21 -9.99 24.14
CA VAL A 249 -5.78 -9.34 22.94
C VAL A 249 -7.30 -9.41 23.05
N VAL A 250 -7.95 -8.26 23.16
CA VAL A 250 -9.42 -8.16 23.26
C VAL A 250 -10.01 -8.08 21.85
N VAL A 251 -10.89 -9.01 21.54
CA VAL A 251 -11.45 -9.22 20.21
C VAL A 251 -12.98 -9.22 20.27
N GLU A 252 -13.61 -8.46 19.40
CA GLU A 252 -15.04 -8.57 19.11
C GLU A 252 -15.24 -9.55 17.94
N HIS A 253 -16.03 -10.60 18.18
CA HIS A 253 -16.33 -11.64 17.20
C HIS A 253 -17.71 -12.23 17.47
N GLU A 254 -18.59 -12.30 16.46
CA GLU A 254 -19.95 -12.86 16.55
C GLU A 254 -20.77 -12.27 17.73
N ASP A 255 -20.78 -10.94 17.87
CA ASP A 255 -21.47 -10.19 18.94
C ASP A 255 -20.97 -10.51 20.37
N HIS A 256 -19.82 -11.14 20.50
CA HIS A 256 -19.19 -11.44 21.79
C HIS A 256 -17.78 -10.81 21.88
N THR A 257 -17.41 -10.42 23.08
CA THR A 257 -16.03 -10.00 23.39
C THR A 257 -15.25 -11.19 23.93
N HIS A 258 -14.10 -11.44 23.32
CA HIS A 258 -13.16 -12.50 23.72
C HIS A 258 -11.84 -11.90 24.16
N SER A 259 -11.15 -12.58 25.06
CA SER A 259 -9.78 -12.30 25.46
C SER A 259 -8.89 -13.47 25.05
N LEU A 260 -7.89 -13.21 24.20
CA LEU A 260 -6.95 -14.20 23.68
C LEU A 260 -5.57 -13.92 24.25
N LYS A 261 -4.76 -14.99 24.45
CA LYS A 261 -3.42 -14.90 25.06
C LYS A 261 -2.35 -15.41 24.10
N SER A 262 -1.21 -14.72 24.08
CA SER A 262 -0.03 -15.17 23.34
C SER A 262 1.27 -14.69 23.96
N ASP A 263 2.37 -15.33 23.62
CA ASP A 263 3.70 -14.91 24.01
C ASP A 263 4.14 -13.67 23.22
N ILE A 264 3.80 -13.59 21.94
CA ILE A 264 4.12 -12.47 21.05
C ILE A 264 2.84 -11.97 20.39
N VAL A 265 2.69 -10.63 20.34
CA VAL A 265 1.61 -9.94 19.62
C VAL A 265 2.21 -9.10 18.50
N VAL A 266 1.68 -9.26 17.29
CA VAL A 266 2.08 -8.47 16.12
C VAL A 266 0.89 -7.67 15.61
N LEU A 267 0.99 -6.35 15.61
CA LEU A 267 0.05 -5.45 14.92
C LEU A 267 0.44 -5.34 13.45
N SER A 268 -0.51 -5.61 12.56
CA SER A 268 -0.39 -5.47 11.12
C SER A 268 -1.70 -5.00 10.49
N ALA A 269 -2.39 -4.10 11.21
CA ALA A 269 -3.73 -3.63 10.88
C ALA A 269 -3.75 -2.43 9.89
N GLY A 270 -2.57 -2.03 9.42
CA GLY A 270 -2.33 -0.83 8.60
C GLY A 270 -2.15 0.43 9.45
N ALA A 271 -1.40 1.41 8.94
CA ALA A 271 -0.83 2.52 9.72
C ALA A 271 -1.85 3.23 10.63
N ALA A 272 -3.01 3.60 10.11
CA ALA A 272 -4.01 4.30 10.92
C ALA A 272 -4.67 3.39 11.97
N ASN A 273 -4.99 2.14 11.63
CA ASN A 273 -5.66 1.22 12.56
C ASN A 273 -4.70 0.67 13.62
N SER A 274 -3.43 0.42 13.29
CA SER A 274 -2.43 0.02 14.28
C SER A 274 -2.23 1.11 15.33
N ALA A 275 -2.11 2.38 14.90
CA ALA A 275 -2.09 3.51 15.82
C ALA A 275 -3.38 3.62 16.65
N LYS A 276 -4.57 3.45 16.02
CA LYS A 276 -5.87 3.44 16.72
C LYS A 276 -5.89 2.41 17.85
N ILE A 277 -5.46 1.17 17.58
CA ILE A 277 -5.46 0.08 18.58
C ILE A 277 -4.53 0.43 19.75
N LEU A 278 -3.34 0.97 19.48
CA LEU A 278 -2.41 1.40 20.52
C LEU A 278 -2.99 2.52 21.38
N LEU A 279 -3.56 3.56 20.77
CA LEU A 279 -4.19 4.67 21.46
C LEU A 279 -5.42 4.24 22.28
N ALA A 280 -6.26 3.35 21.75
CA ALA A 280 -7.43 2.80 22.43
C ALA A 280 -7.07 1.87 23.61
N SER A 281 -5.82 1.42 23.67
CA SER A 281 -5.33 0.52 24.71
C SER A 281 -4.74 1.25 25.93
N ALA A 282 -5.04 2.55 26.10
CA ALA A 282 -4.61 3.33 27.25
C ALA A 282 -5.02 2.67 28.57
N ASN A 283 -4.12 2.75 29.57
CA ASN A 283 -4.31 2.23 30.92
C ASN A 283 -3.51 3.08 31.94
N GLU A 284 -3.51 2.71 33.21
CA GLU A 284 -2.82 3.48 34.28
C GLU A 284 -1.30 3.60 34.05
N LYS A 285 -0.65 2.60 33.45
CA LYS A 285 0.80 2.62 33.11
C LYS A 285 1.10 3.35 31.80
N HIS A 286 0.16 3.33 30.89
CA HIS A 286 0.24 3.95 29.57
C HIS A 286 -0.96 4.90 29.35
N PRO A 287 -1.02 6.04 30.05
CA PRO A 287 -2.21 6.91 30.03
C PRO A 287 -2.50 7.56 28.67
N ASN A 288 -1.50 7.63 27.79
CA ASN A 288 -1.61 8.23 26.45
C ASN A 288 -1.76 7.18 25.33
N GLY A 289 -1.95 5.90 25.69
CA GLY A 289 -1.94 4.75 24.75
C GLY A 289 -0.71 3.88 24.93
N LEU A 290 -0.77 2.62 24.50
CA LEU A 290 0.37 1.70 24.57
C LEU A 290 1.51 2.17 23.64
N ALA A 291 2.76 1.95 24.09
CA ALA A 291 3.98 2.34 23.39
C ALA A 291 4.03 3.84 23.05
N ASN A 292 3.33 4.69 23.82
CA ASN A 292 3.15 6.12 23.53
C ASN A 292 3.63 7.05 24.66
N GLY A 293 4.60 6.63 25.43
CA GLY A 293 5.25 7.47 26.45
C GLY A 293 5.97 8.67 25.84
N SER A 294 6.47 8.53 24.61
CA SER A 294 7.13 9.59 23.83
C SER A 294 6.14 10.46 23.00
N ASP A 295 4.83 10.19 23.04
CA ASP A 295 3.80 10.84 22.19
C ASP A 295 4.07 10.72 20.68
N GLN A 296 4.72 9.61 20.25
CA GLN A 296 5.02 9.38 18.83
C GLN A 296 3.96 8.53 18.11
N VAL A 297 3.15 7.75 18.83
CA VAL A 297 2.08 6.94 18.22
C VAL A 297 1.07 7.83 17.50
N GLY A 298 0.81 7.51 16.25
CA GLY A 298 -0.12 8.23 15.39
C GLY A 298 0.46 9.45 14.70
N ARG A 299 1.62 9.98 15.10
CA ARG A 299 2.28 11.13 14.44
C ARG A 299 2.92 10.74 13.10
N ASN A 300 3.26 11.75 12.31
CA ASN A 300 3.98 11.59 11.04
C ASN A 300 3.23 10.75 10.01
N TYR A 301 1.91 10.79 10.04
CA TYR A 301 1.10 10.11 9.03
C TYR A 301 1.41 10.67 7.64
N THR A 302 1.73 9.78 6.71
CA THR A 302 1.99 10.07 5.29
C THR A 302 1.15 9.14 4.41
N PHE A 303 0.87 9.56 3.14
CA PHE A 303 0.11 8.73 2.20
C PHE A 303 0.35 9.02 0.71
N HIS A 304 1.38 9.76 0.36
CA HIS A 304 1.70 10.32 -0.95
C HIS A 304 0.77 11.46 -1.43
N ASN A 305 1.33 12.39 -2.17
CA ASN A 305 0.54 13.28 -3.01
C ASN A 305 0.23 12.55 -4.33
N SER A 306 -0.81 11.73 -4.32
CA SER A 306 -1.19 10.94 -5.49
C SER A 306 -2.19 11.68 -6.37
N GLN A 307 -2.04 11.52 -7.69
CA GLN A 307 -2.98 12.04 -8.68
C GLN A 307 -3.32 10.95 -9.68
N ALA A 308 -4.61 10.79 -9.99
CA ALA A 308 -5.08 10.02 -11.12
C ALA A 308 -5.28 10.97 -12.32
N VAL A 309 -4.74 10.61 -13.46
CA VAL A 309 -4.81 11.40 -14.68
C VAL A 309 -5.32 10.54 -15.82
N VAL A 310 -6.36 11.00 -16.48
CA VAL A 310 -6.88 10.42 -17.72
C VAL A 310 -6.50 11.31 -18.90
N ALA A 311 -5.57 10.84 -19.73
CA ALA A 311 -5.24 11.47 -20.99
C ALA A 311 -6.11 10.89 -22.11
N LEU A 312 -6.52 11.71 -23.07
CA LEU A 312 -7.26 11.25 -24.24
C LEU A 312 -6.33 11.18 -25.45
N SER A 313 -6.05 9.96 -25.89
CA SER A 313 -5.32 9.70 -27.14
C SER A 313 -6.16 10.14 -28.34
N LYS A 314 -5.53 10.69 -29.40
CA LYS A 314 -6.20 10.98 -30.67
C LYS A 314 -6.66 9.70 -31.35
N SER A 315 -5.93 8.60 -31.17
CA SER A 315 -6.28 7.28 -31.65
C SER A 315 -7.01 6.47 -30.59
N ILE A 316 -7.82 5.49 -31.00
CA ILE A 316 -8.46 4.55 -30.07
C ILE A 316 -7.37 3.72 -29.35
N ASN A 317 -7.44 3.68 -28.05
CA ASN A 317 -6.64 2.80 -27.21
C ASN A 317 -7.39 1.48 -26.97
N ALA A 318 -7.07 0.45 -27.74
CA ALA A 318 -7.67 -0.88 -27.62
C ALA A 318 -7.03 -1.76 -26.52
N THR A 319 -6.01 -1.24 -25.82
CA THR A 319 -5.30 -1.95 -24.75
C THR A 319 -6.26 -2.37 -23.65
N LYS A 320 -6.10 -3.57 -23.14
CA LYS A 320 -6.82 -4.08 -21.96
C LYS A 320 -5.99 -3.96 -20.69
N PHE A 321 -4.78 -4.48 -20.71
CA PHE A 321 -3.87 -4.48 -19.56
C PHE A 321 -2.78 -3.42 -19.76
N GLN A 322 -3.14 -2.13 -19.61
CA GLN A 322 -2.24 -1.03 -19.93
C GLN A 322 -1.21 -0.67 -18.86
N LYS A 323 -1.34 -1.14 -17.64
CA LYS A 323 -0.51 -0.80 -16.47
C LYS A 323 0.93 -1.35 -16.51
N THR A 324 1.51 -1.47 -17.66
CA THR A 324 2.82 -2.09 -17.87
C THR A 324 3.97 -1.08 -17.99
N LEU A 325 3.67 0.23 -18.06
CA LEU A 325 4.67 1.26 -18.30
C LEU A 325 4.82 2.20 -17.11
N THR A 326 6.07 2.56 -16.80
CA THR A 326 6.45 3.61 -15.83
C THR A 326 7.53 4.51 -16.42
N VAL A 327 7.64 5.76 -15.92
CA VAL A 327 8.69 6.72 -16.27
C VAL A 327 9.20 7.36 -14.99
N ASN A 328 10.46 7.11 -14.66
CA ASN A 328 11.13 7.57 -13.45
C ASN A 328 12.27 8.56 -13.69
N ASP A 329 12.42 9.05 -14.94
CA ASP A 329 13.44 10.04 -15.29
C ASP A 329 13.42 11.26 -14.38
N PHE A 330 12.23 11.63 -13.91
CA PHE A 330 12.01 12.80 -13.07
C PHE A 330 12.10 12.53 -11.56
N TYR A 331 12.39 11.29 -11.17
CA TYR A 331 12.30 10.88 -9.76
C TYR A 331 13.15 11.75 -8.84
N TRP A 332 14.40 12.04 -9.23
CA TRP A 332 15.35 12.82 -8.46
C TRP A 332 15.45 14.30 -8.88
N GLY A 333 14.57 14.74 -9.76
CA GLY A 333 14.57 16.10 -10.32
C GLY A 333 14.69 16.12 -11.84
N TRP A 334 14.85 17.28 -12.42
CA TRP A 334 15.07 17.50 -13.85
C TRP A 334 15.90 18.76 -14.08
N ASP A 335 16.38 19.00 -15.29
CA ASP A 335 17.29 20.11 -15.66
C ASP A 335 16.95 21.46 -15.05
N ASP A 336 15.65 21.80 -14.95
CA ASP A 336 15.16 23.08 -14.43
C ASP A 336 14.59 22.98 -12.99
N TYR A 337 14.76 21.83 -12.31
CA TYR A 337 14.29 21.60 -10.96
C TYR A 337 15.11 20.51 -10.25
N GLU A 338 16.00 20.92 -9.36
CA GLU A 338 17.00 20.06 -8.71
C GLU A 338 16.46 19.14 -7.59
N TYR A 339 15.20 19.32 -7.18
CA TYR A 339 14.61 18.55 -6.09
C TYR A 339 13.81 17.35 -6.60
N PRO A 340 13.61 16.30 -5.78
CA PRO A 340 12.84 15.12 -6.16
C PRO A 340 11.42 15.48 -6.61
N ILE A 341 10.97 14.82 -7.67
CA ILE A 341 9.63 15.01 -8.23
C ILE A 341 8.79 13.77 -7.95
N GLY A 342 9.22 12.58 -8.39
CA GLY A 342 8.54 11.33 -8.08
C GLY A 342 8.29 10.43 -9.28
N ASN A 343 7.30 9.52 -9.17
CA ASN A 343 7.01 8.44 -10.10
C ASN A 343 5.79 8.75 -11.00
N ILE A 344 5.90 8.42 -12.27
CA ILE A 344 4.80 8.36 -13.24
C ILE A 344 4.62 6.90 -13.65
N GLN A 345 3.45 6.32 -13.41
CA GLN A 345 3.14 4.96 -13.85
C GLN A 345 1.76 4.90 -14.51
N MET A 346 1.59 3.98 -15.44
CA MET A 346 0.26 3.68 -15.95
C MET A 346 -0.52 2.82 -14.97
N VAL A 347 -1.84 3.00 -14.95
CA VAL A 347 -2.77 2.17 -14.19
C VAL A 347 -3.75 1.47 -15.10
N GLY A 348 -4.64 0.66 -14.54
CA GLY A 348 -5.72 -0.01 -15.25
C GLY A 348 -6.55 0.99 -16.05
N LYS A 349 -7.05 0.53 -17.18
CA LYS A 349 -7.80 1.37 -18.10
C LYS A 349 -9.13 1.83 -17.51
N SER A 350 -9.41 3.13 -17.59
CA SER A 350 -10.71 3.67 -17.21
C SER A 350 -11.83 3.14 -18.10
N MET A 351 -12.99 2.86 -17.51
CA MET A 351 -14.21 2.42 -18.18
C MET A 351 -15.30 3.50 -18.07
N GLY A 352 -16.26 3.50 -19.00
CA GLY A 352 -17.34 4.49 -19.02
C GLY A 352 -18.03 4.73 -17.67
N PRO A 353 -18.45 3.69 -16.94
CA PRO A 353 -19.08 3.84 -15.63
C PRO A 353 -18.20 4.51 -14.56
N MET A 354 -16.87 4.39 -14.63
CA MET A 354 -15.96 5.05 -13.68
C MET A 354 -16.01 6.58 -13.78
N PHE A 355 -16.36 7.11 -14.95
CA PHE A 355 -16.53 8.54 -15.18
C PHE A 355 -17.90 9.08 -14.74
N ALA A 356 -18.89 8.20 -14.55
CA ALA A 356 -20.28 8.62 -14.33
C ALA A 356 -20.46 9.41 -13.02
N GLY A 357 -19.70 9.08 -11.96
CA GLY A 357 -19.76 9.76 -10.67
C GLY A 357 -19.30 11.22 -10.70
N ASP A 358 -18.41 11.55 -11.62
CA ASP A 358 -17.83 12.89 -11.78
C ASP A 358 -18.42 13.65 -13.00
N ALA A 359 -19.18 12.95 -13.87
CA ALA A 359 -19.77 13.55 -15.06
C ALA A 359 -20.97 14.45 -14.74
N PRO A 360 -21.18 15.56 -15.50
CA PRO A 360 -22.43 16.29 -15.40
C PRO A 360 -23.62 15.35 -15.63
N SER A 361 -24.69 15.51 -14.86
CA SER A 361 -25.89 14.63 -14.93
C SER A 361 -26.55 14.57 -16.31
N PHE A 362 -26.25 15.50 -17.20
CA PHE A 362 -26.73 15.53 -18.58
C PHE A 362 -25.76 14.90 -19.59
N ALA A 363 -24.57 14.42 -19.16
CA ALA A 363 -23.60 13.79 -20.07
C ALA A 363 -24.16 12.45 -20.56
N PRO A 364 -24.34 12.27 -21.89
CA PRO A 364 -24.83 11.00 -22.40
C PRO A 364 -23.82 9.88 -22.16
N GLY A 365 -24.28 8.68 -21.75
CA GLY A 365 -23.41 7.55 -21.46
C GLY A 365 -22.47 7.18 -22.61
N TRP A 366 -22.89 7.36 -23.88
CA TRP A 366 -22.05 7.10 -25.03
C TRP A 366 -20.83 8.04 -25.13
N THR A 367 -20.88 9.25 -24.58
CA THR A 367 -19.71 10.15 -24.52
C THR A 367 -18.67 9.64 -23.54
N LEU A 368 -19.10 9.08 -22.41
CA LEU A 368 -18.22 8.49 -21.39
C LEU A 368 -17.55 7.22 -21.96
N GLU A 369 -18.28 6.41 -22.71
CA GLU A 369 -17.72 5.25 -23.42
C GLU A 369 -16.71 5.67 -24.52
N MET A 370 -16.96 6.76 -25.23
CA MET A 370 -16.01 7.30 -26.21
C MET A 370 -14.74 7.80 -25.49
N MET A 371 -14.86 8.49 -24.36
CA MET A 371 -13.71 8.90 -23.55
C MET A 371 -12.91 7.67 -23.10
N ALA A 372 -13.56 6.64 -22.57
CA ALA A 372 -12.93 5.41 -22.13
C ALA A 372 -12.17 4.69 -23.26
N LYS A 373 -12.70 4.68 -24.51
CA LYS A 373 -12.01 4.12 -25.68
C LYS A 373 -10.71 4.84 -26.04
N HIS A 374 -10.61 6.12 -25.72
CA HIS A 374 -9.42 6.94 -26.00
C HIS A 374 -8.54 7.14 -24.76
N ALA A 375 -8.96 6.68 -23.57
CA ALA A 375 -8.26 6.89 -22.33
C ALA A 375 -6.89 6.21 -22.31
N VAL A 376 -5.90 6.97 -21.81
CA VAL A 376 -4.58 6.50 -21.39
C VAL A 376 -4.42 7.01 -19.97
N ASP A 377 -4.35 6.11 -19.01
CA ASP A 377 -4.53 6.42 -17.60
C ASP A 377 -3.19 6.35 -16.86
N PHE A 378 -2.91 7.38 -16.07
CA PHE A 378 -1.69 7.50 -15.29
C PHE A 378 -2.00 7.68 -13.80
N TRP A 379 -1.11 7.15 -12.97
CA TRP A 379 -0.99 7.44 -11.57
C TRP A 379 0.32 8.17 -11.33
N LEU A 380 0.22 9.36 -10.77
CA LEU A 380 1.35 10.19 -10.42
C LEU A 380 1.53 10.13 -8.92
N THR A 381 2.76 9.95 -8.49
CA THR A 381 3.09 9.90 -7.05
C THR A 381 4.25 10.82 -6.75
N THR A 382 4.04 11.80 -5.87
CA THR A 382 5.11 12.56 -5.23
C THR A 382 5.12 12.26 -3.74
N GLU A 383 6.29 12.25 -3.13
CA GLU A 383 6.41 12.05 -1.70
C GLU A 383 5.72 13.19 -0.93
N ASP A 384 5.04 12.85 0.18
CA ASP A 384 4.73 13.76 1.26
C ASP A 384 5.67 13.43 2.42
N TRP A 385 6.42 14.42 2.91
CA TRP A 385 7.34 14.18 4.03
C TRP A 385 6.59 14.13 5.37
N PRO A 386 7.16 13.42 6.38
CA PRO A 386 6.55 13.30 7.68
C PRO A 386 6.47 14.66 8.39
N ASP A 387 5.29 14.96 8.94
CA ASP A 387 5.01 16.10 9.80
C ASP A 387 4.38 15.57 11.10
N PRO A 388 4.92 15.87 12.28
CA PRO A 388 4.36 15.39 13.55
C PRO A 388 2.93 15.90 13.83
N ASN A 389 2.46 16.93 13.13
CA ASN A 389 1.09 17.42 13.20
C ASN A 389 0.12 16.67 12.27
N ASN A 390 0.64 15.98 11.25
CA ASN A 390 -0.11 14.99 10.48
C ASN A 390 -0.23 13.73 11.33
N ARG A 391 -1.37 13.55 11.99
CA ARG A 391 -1.48 12.50 13.00
C ARG A 391 -2.86 11.86 13.11
N VAL A 392 -2.83 10.60 13.48
CA VAL A 392 -3.98 9.82 13.92
C VAL A 392 -4.20 10.06 15.42
N THR A 393 -5.42 10.38 15.79
CA THR A 393 -5.91 10.45 17.18
C THR A 393 -7.26 9.74 17.27
N LEU A 394 -7.83 9.64 18.47
CA LEU A 394 -9.18 9.10 18.64
C LEU A 394 -10.19 10.23 18.72
N GLY A 395 -11.28 10.11 17.96
CA GLY A 395 -12.48 10.92 18.12
C GLY A 395 -13.23 10.59 19.42
N LYS A 396 -14.26 11.35 19.74
CA LYS A 396 -15.08 11.16 20.96
C LYS A 396 -15.79 9.81 21.01
N ASP A 397 -16.03 9.21 19.86
CA ASP A 397 -16.64 7.89 19.67
C ASP A 397 -15.62 6.74 19.55
N GLY A 398 -14.32 7.03 19.75
CA GLY A 398 -13.24 6.07 19.62
C GLY A 398 -12.84 5.75 18.16
N ASN A 399 -13.47 6.41 17.17
CA ASN A 399 -13.06 6.28 15.78
C ASN A 399 -11.80 7.10 15.47
N VAL A 400 -11.16 6.79 14.34
CA VAL A 400 -9.97 7.53 13.88
C VAL A 400 -10.35 8.97 13.59
N LYS A 401 -9.61 9.92 14.19
CA LYS A 401 -9.55 11.31 13.78
C LYS A 401 -8.17 11.56 13.17
N LEU A 402 -8.16 11.92 11.89
CA LEU A 402 -6.95 12.16 11.12
C LEU A 402 -6.76 13.65 10.86
N SER A 403 -5.81 14.25 11.57
CA SER A 403 -5.34 15.60 11.24
C SER A 403 -4.30 15.49 10.15
N TYR A 404 -4.56 16.08 8.99
CA TYR A 404 -3.64 16.06 7.86
C TYR A 404 -3.60 17.39 7.12
N THR A 405 -2.41 17.79 6.73
CA THR A 405 -2.16 18.96 5.88
C THR A 405 -1.19 18.53 4.78
N PHE A 406 -1.58 18.74 3.52
CA PHE A 406 -0.74 18.43 2.37
C PHE A 406 0.54 19.27 2.38
N ASN A 407 1.66 18.64 2.10
CA ASN A 407 2.96 19.27 1.87
C ASN A 407 3.50 18.90 0.48
N ASN A 408 4.72 19.30 0.12
CA ASN A 408 5.39 19.00 -1.15
C ASN A 408 4.57 19.34 -2.42
N GLN A 409 3.77 20.39 -2.39
CA GLN A 409 2.92 20.78 -3.52
C GLN A 409 3.72 21.32 -4.72
N LYS A 410 4.98 21.72 -4.52
CA LYS A 410 5.87 22.18 -5.59
C LYS A 410 6.29 21.03 -6.49
N SER A 411 6.73 19.90 -5.92
CA SER A 411 7.03 18.67 -6.69
C SER A 411 5.81 18.18 -7.46
N THR A 412 4.61 18.22 -6.86
CA THR A 412 3.35 17.89 -7.54
C THR A 412 3.09 18.79 -8.78
N LYS A 413 3.41 20.10 -8.69
CA LYS A 413 3.30 21.01 -9.84
C LYS A 413 4.31 20.69 -10.94
N GLN A 414 5.54 20.35 -10.57
CA GLN A 414 6.57 19.92 -11.53
C GLN A 414 6.18 18.62 -12.21
N MET A 415 5.67 17.65 -11.46
CA MET A 415 5.14 16.39 -11.99
C MET A 415 4.10 16.63 -13.09
N ASN A 416 3.12 17.51 -12.85
CA ASN A 416 2.12 17.86 -13.84
C ASN A 416 2.70 18.55 -15.09
N LYS A 417 3.75 19.36 -14.93
CA LYS A 417 4.47 20.00 -16.05
C LYS A 417 5.14 18.95 -16.94
N HIS A 418 5.82 17.97 -16.33
CA HIS A 418 6.50 16.90 -17.08
C HIS A 418 5.51 15.94 -17.73
N LEU A 419 4.44 15.56 -17.02
CA LEU A 419 3.37 14.76 -17.64
C LEU A 419 2.79 15.47 -18.88
N LYS A 420 2.53 16.77 -18.80
CA LYS A 420 2.00 17.52 -19.96
C LYS A 420 2.92 17.43 -21.17
N ARG A 421 4.25 17.57 -20.98
CA ARG A 421 5.25 17.38 -22.06
C ARG A 421 5.19 15.97 -22.63
N MET A 422 5.10 14.95 -21.78
CA MET A 422 4.94 13.56 -22.22
C MET A 422 3.67 13.37 -23.06
N LEU A 423 2.53 13.93 -22.64
CA LEU A 423 1.27 13.84 -23.37
C LEU A 423 1.33 14.47 -24.76
N GLU A 424 2.08 15.55 -24.94
CA GLU A 424 2.31 16.18 -26.25
C GLU A 424 3.03 15.23 -27.21
N CYS A 425 4.01 14.46 -26.71
CA CYS A 425 4.77 13.48 -27.48
C CYS A 425 3.99 12.20 -27.80
N MET A 426 3.03 11.82 -26.94
CA MET A 426 2.26 10.56 -27.03
C MET A 426 1.01 10.65 -27.90
N ASP A 427 0.90 11.66 -28.76
CA ASP A 427 -0.29 11.90 -29.60
C ASP A 427 -1.60 11.99 -28.80
N CYS A 428 -1.54 12.62 -27.62
CA CYS A 428 -2.68 12.87 -26.76
C CYS A 428 -3.21 14.30 -26.92
N HIS A 429 -4.48 14.49 -26.59
CA HIS A 429 -5.10 15.80 -26.53
C HIS A 429 -4.74 16.52 -25.23
N VAL A 430 -3.95 17.58 -25.30
CA VAL A 430 -3.46 18.32 -24.13
C VAL A 430 -4.44 19.40 -23.66
N HIS A 431 -5.44 19.75 -24.47
CA HIS A 431 -6.29 20.93 -24.27
C HIS A 431 -7.80 20.69 -24.28
N LEU A 432 -8.27 19.45 -24.37
CA LEU A 432 -9.67 19.16 -24.69
C LEU A 432 -10.64 19.20 -23.52
N ILE A 433 -10.18 19.26 -22.26
CA ILE A 433 -11.08 19.29 -21.13
C ILE A 433 -10.57 20.34 -20.13
N PRO A 434 -11.47 21.22 -19.61
CA PRO A 434 -11.09 22.15 -18.56
C PRO A 434 -10.47 21.39 -17.38
N ASN A 435 -9.38 21.91 -16.85
CA ASN A 435 -8.55 21.32 -15.79
C ASN A 435 -9.31 20.78 -14.54
N ASN A 436 -10.61 20.97 -14.48
CA ASN A 436 -11.43 20.72 -13.30
C ASN A 436 -12.36 19.50 -13.40
N LEU A 437 -12.48 18.84 -14.57
CA LEU A 437 -13.50 17.79 -14.68
C LEU A 437 -12.96 16.35 -14.70
N TYR A 438 -11.86 16.01 -15.41
CA TYR A 438 -11.45 14.60 -15.51
C TYR A 438 -9.95 14.36 -15.70
N LEU A 439 -9.14 15.38 -16.04
CA LEU A 439 -7.78 15.15 -16.49
C LEU A 439 -6.77 14.98 -15.35
N THR A 440 -7.00 15.60 -14.20
CA THR A 440 -6.10 15.45 -13.04
C THR A 440 -6.91 15.58 -11.78
N LYS A 441 -7.07 14.49 -11.04
CA LYS A 441 -7.73 14.48 -9.74
C LYS A 441 -6.71 14.16 -8.66
N THR A 442 -6.45 15.11 -7.77
CA THR A 442 -5.72 14.81 -6.53
C THR A 442 -6.56 13.86 -5.70
N ILE A 443 -5.99 12.72 -5.34
CA ILE A 443 -6.69 11.74 -4.53
C ILE A 443 -6.74 12.24 -3.09
N PRO A 444 -7.93 12.41 -2.52
CA PRO A 444 -8.06 12.86 -1.13
C PRO A 444 -7.60 11.76 -0.15
N VAL A 445 -7.36 12.13 1.10
CA VAL A 445 -7.03 11.19 2.19
C VAL A 445 -7.99 10.00 2.24
N ALA A 446 -9.27 10.21 1.92
CA ALA A 446 -10.30 9.18 1.86
C ALA A 446 -10.08 8.12 0.77
N GLY A 447 -9.30 8.42 -0.28
CA GLY A 447 -9.16 7.57 -1.46
C GLY A 447 -7.82 6.82 -1.56
N VAL A 448 -6.89 6.98 -0.60
CA VAL A 448 -5.54 6.40 -0.72
C VAL A 448 -5.29 5.29 0.30
N GLY A 449 -4.84 4.15 -0.18
CA GLY A 449 -4.41 3.02 0.65
C GLY A 449 -2.93 3.04 1.07
N HIS A 450 -2.12 4.01 0.60
CA HIS A 450 -0.69 4.12 0.88
C HIS A 450 -0.38 4.79 2.24
N GLN A 451 -1.09 4.42 3.30
CA GLN A 451 -0.95 5.01 4.63
C GLN A 451 0.32 4.51 5.31
N ALA A 452 1.14 5.40 5.92
CA ALA A 452 2.42 5.05 6.55
C ALA A 452 2.79 5.97 7.73
N GLY A 453 3.86 5.64 8.46
CA GLY A 453 4.61 6.52 9.35
C GLY A 453 4.13 6.65 10.79
N THR A 454 3.01 6.08 11.16
CA THR A 454 2.34 6.31 12.46
C THR A 454 2.99 5.65 13.67
N CYS A 455 3.93 4.73 13.48
CA CYS A 455 4.71 4.07 14.53
C CYS A 455 6.14 3.87 14.03
N ARG A 456 6.86 4.97 13.74
CA ARG A 456 8.19 4.91 13.14
C ARG A 456 9.17 4.11 13.98
N PHE A 457 10.07 3.37 13.30
CA PHE A 457 11.17 2.67 13.95
C PHE A 457 12.42 3.55 14.04
N GLY A 458 13.30 3.25 14.99
CA GLY A 458 14.53 3.99 15.23
C GLY A 458 15.24 3.52 16.49
N ASP A 459 16.45 4.03 16.72
CA ASP A 459 17.27 3.69 17.91
C ASP A 459 16.87 4.48 19.16
N ASP A 460 16.30 5.68 18.98
CA ASP A 460 15.96 6.56 20.09
C ASP A 460 14.48 6.45 20.48
N PRO A 461 14.14 5.88 21.64
CA PRO A 461 12.75 5.75 22.11
C PRO A 461 12.04 7.09 22.35
N SER A 462 12.76 8.21 22.41
CA SER A 462 12.13 9.54 22.53
C SER A 462 11.57 10.06 21.19
N THR A 463 12.03 9.53 20.06
CA THR A 463 11.67 9.97 18.70
C THR A 463 11.07 8.88 17.83
N SER A 464 11.05 7.63 18.32
CA SER A 464 10.48 6.48 17.63
C SER A 464 9.60 5.64 18.57
N VAL A 465 8.63 4.93 18.01
CA VAL A 465 7.76 4.00 18.74
C VAL A 465 8.40 2.62 18.82
N LEU A 466 9.11 2.22 17.76
CA LEU A 466 9.66 0.89 17.55
C LEU A 466 11.18 0.92 17.51
N ASP A 467 11.81 -0.15 17.98
CA ASP A 467 13.22 -0.42 17.74
C ASP A 467 13.48 -0.87 16.30
N LEU A 468 14.73 -1.15 15.95
CA LEU A 468 15.12 -1.56 14.60
C LEU A 468 14.54 -2.91 14.14
N ASN A 469 14.04 -3.73 15.07
CA ASN A 469 13.33 -4.97 14.78
C ASN A 469 11.80 -4.79 14.74
N CYS A 470 11.33 -3.55 14.72
CA CYS A 470 9.90 -3.21 14.77
C CYS A 470 9.20 -3.69 16.05
N LYS A 471 9.94 -3.93 17.14
CA LYS A 471 9.41 -4.19 18.48
C LYS A 471 9.17 -2.85 19.17
N ALA A 472 8.04 -2.70 19.87
CA ALA A 472 7.79 -1.51 20.66
C ALA A 472 8.89 -1.31 21.72
N HIS A 473 9.44 -0.08 21.87
CA HIS A 473 10.48 0.19 22.87
C HIS A 473 10.01 -0.08 24.31
N GLU A 474 8.74 0.22 24.58
CA GLU A 474 8.16 0.14 25.92
C GLU A 474 7.58 -1.23 26.29
N LEU A 475 7.49 -2.16 25.32
CA LEU A 475 6.81 -3.45 25.50
C LEU A 475 7.67 -4.60 24.98
N ASP A 476 7.85 -5.63 25.80
CA ASP A 476 8.78 -6.73 25.50
C ASP A 476 8.31 -7.63 24.37
N ASN A 477 6.99 -7.74 24.15
CA ASN A 477 6.40 -8.73 23.24
C ASN A 477 5.46 -8.16 22.18
N LEU A 478 5.44 -6.84 21.98
CA LEU A 478 4.62 -6.17 20.97
C LEU A 478 5.47 -5.73 19.78
N TYR A 479 5.05 -6.12 18.59
CA TYR A 479 5.63 -5.72 17.30
C TYR A 479 4.60 -5.01 16.44
N VAL A 480 5.06 -4.12 15.53
CA VAL A 480 4.21 -3.53 14.49
C VAL A 480 4.84 -3.82 13.12
N VAL A 481 4.15 -4.60 12.29
CA VAL A 481 4.68 -5.12 11.02
C VAL A 481 3.72 -4.76 9.87
N ASP A 482 3.51 -3.48 9.66
CA ASP A 482 2.81 -2.87 8.53
C ASP A 482 3.52 -1.56 8.16
N SER A 483 2.95 -0.73 7.33
CA SER A 483 3.55 0.54 6.89
C SER A 483 3.74 1.60 8.01
N SER A 484 3.28 1.36 9.22
CA SER A 484 3.47 2.29 10.34
C SER A 484 4.94 2.58 10.66
N PHE A 485 5.84 1.64 10.37
CA PHE A 485 7.26 1.75 10.74
C PHE A 485 8.05 2.75 9.87
N PHE A 486 7.55 3.16 8.71
CA PHE A 486 8.24 4.01 7.75
C PHE A 486 8.65 5.37 8.35
N PRO A 487 9.95 5.76 8.33
CA PRO A 487 10.38 7.13 8.63
C PRO A 487 9.94 8.12 7.57
N SER A 488 9.99 7.72 6.28
CA SER A 488 9.54 8.43 5.10
C SER A 488 8.98 7.45 4.09
N ILE A 489 8.09 7.90 3.19
CA ILE A 489 7.34 7.00 2.31
C ILE A 489 7.91 6.93 0.89
N ALA A 490 8.87 7.81 0.53
CA ALA A 490 9.40 7.98 -0.81
C ALA A 490 8.31 8.33 -1.86
N ALA A 491 8.51 8.03 -3.14
CA ALA A 491 7.54 8.37 -4.18
C ALA A 491 7.09 7.17 -5.02
N VAL A 492 7.20 5.94 -4.49
CA VAL A 492 6.74 4.71 -5.15
C VAL A 492 5.83 3.89 -4.23
N ASN A 493 5.14 2.91 -4.79
CA ASN A 493 4.21 2.05 -4.08
C ASN A 493 4.88 1.37 -2.86
N PRO A 494 4.32 1.46 -1.63
CA PRO A 494 5.00 1.03 -0.41
C PRO A 494 4.93 -0.48 -0.13
N SER A 495 4.08 -1.23 -0.85
CA SER A 495 3.73 -2.61 -0.50
C SER A 495 4.93 -3.56 -0.48
N LEU A 496 5.87 -3.44 -1.44
CA LEU A 496 7.05 -4.32 -1.48
C LEU A 496 7.96 -4.09 -0.27
N THR A 497 8.11 -2.83 0.17
CA THR A 497 8.91 -2.49 1.37
C THR A 497 8.26 -3.04 2.65
N ILE A 498 6.93 -3.03 2.73
CA ILE A 498 6.21 -3.66 3.85
C ILE A 498 6.45 -5.17 3.86
N MET A 499 6.37 -5.82 2.69
CA MET A 499 6.62 -7.26 2.53
C MET A 499 8.06 -7.63 2.87
N ALA A 500 9.04 -6.88 2.37
CA ALA A 500 10.46 -7.06 2.69
C ALA A 500 10.74 -6.92 4.19
N ASN A 501 10.19 -5.89 4.83
CA ASN A 501 10.31 -5.72 6.27
C ASN A 501 9.63 -6.86 7.07
N ALA A 502 8.49 -7.35 6.60
CA ALA A 502 7.81 -8.48 7.24
C ALA A 502 8.65 -9.77 7.20
N LEU A 503 9.38 -10.01 6.10
CA LEU A 503 10.35 -11.12 6.01
C LEU A 503 11.53 -10.92 6.96
N ARG A 504 12.08 -9.69 7.04
CA ARG A 504 13.18 -9.33 7.96
C ARG A 504 12.77 -9.53 9.43
N VAL A 505 11.61 -9.01 9.81
CA VAL A 505 11.09 -9.18 11.18
C VAL A 505 10.75 -10.66 11.44
N GLY A 506 10.32 -11.39 10.42
CA GLY A 506 10.08 -12.83 10.49
C GLY A 506 11.34 -13.61 10.87
N ASP A 507 12.50 -13.31 10.28
CA ASP A 507 13.79 -13.93 10.67
C ASP A 507 14.14 -13.63 12.12
N HIS A 508 13.99 -12.37 12.56
CA HIS A 508 14.19 -12.00 13.95
C HIS A 508 13.25 -12.75 14.91
N LEU A 509 11.98 -12.93 14.56
CA LEU A 509 11.02 -13.66 15.38
C LEU A 509 11.32 -15.15 15.46
N ILE A 510 11.75 -15.77 14.36
CA ILE A 510 12.19 -17.19 14.34
C ILE A 510 13.37 -17.38 15.29
N GLU A 511 14.39 -16.51 15.20
CA GLU A 511 15.54 -16.55 16.10
C GLU A 511 15.12 -16.35 17.57
N ARG A 512 14.29 -15.34 17.85
CA ARG A 512 13.79 -15.04 19.20
C ARG A 512 13.02 -16.21 19.83
N MET A 513 12.25 -16.95 19.02
CA MET A 513 11.46 -18.10 19.49
C MET A 513 12.25 -19.40 19.55
N GLY A 514 13.50 -19.43 19.09
CA GLY A 514 14.33 -20.64 18.98
C GLY A 514 13.69 -21.68 18.07
N ALA A 515 13.13 -21.24 16.94
CA ALA A 515 12.39 -22.09 16.01
C ALA A 515 13.17 -22.35 14.71
#